data_3b96b0ee91efc598ad0d72af3225a19f
#
_entry.id   3b96b0ee91efc598ad0d72af3225a19f
#
_cell.length_a   1.000
_cell.length_b   1.000
_cell.length_c   1.000
_cell.angle_alpha   90.00
_cell.angle_beta   90.00
_cell.angle_gamma   90.00
#
_symmetry.space_group_name_H-M   'P 1'
#
loop_
_entity.id
_entity.type
_entity.pdbx_description
1 polymer ?
#
loop_
_entity_poly.entity_id
_entity_poly.type
_entity_poly.pdbx_seq_one_letter_code
_entity_poly.pdbx_strand_id
1 'polypeptide(L)'
;MSCVKTEGVQTDKNPMGMDINTPEIMQPRAPVKPSKELRNGGRVKSNAVAPTGVYLPNNNIQTPNMTSPEYVQLSTAAALTLGLMPGSMYNCSCTRCLNLLLTYPEGCRANCAYCGLARHREADRDYADRNFIRVDWPAVPMTQVAEIVAKQIKEDGDTPFHRMCISMITHPRSDEDTFTVLKTWTDHVSPDDVMISILSNPTTMVRDDLVKLKDMGTDIFTVSMDAATPEIFDRTRGKGVQSPHTWKKYWQTLEEARDIYGKEKFGAHIIIGMGETEYEALSLVQKIVDMGGHSHMFCFFPEQGSLMDHLPATPRDQWRRVQLGRYLMDYAGVRVEQMKFDELGRVKDFGMPKAELDMLVDTGLPFQTSGCPGKFAEDISACDRPYGDSPVSDIASYPFKPEGAHMRKIRQQLDMEKPGESYEQGEEFDDL
;
A
#
# COMPACT_ATOMS: atom_id res chain seq x y z
N MET A 1 13.93 -6.46 -18.43
CA MET A 1 14.96 -5.45 -18.08
C MET A 1 15.19 -5.61 -16.58
N SER A 2 16.36 -6.13 -16.18
CA SER A 2 16.64 -6.40 -14.77
C SER A 2 16.89 -5.12 -14.00
N CYS A 3 16.32 -5.01 -12.79
CA CYS A 3 16.73 -4.03 -11.79
C CYS A 3 18.13 -4.46 -11.29
N VAL A 4 19.17 -3.77 -11.74
CA VAL A 4 20.58 -4.13 -11.43
C VAL A 4 20.99 -3.53 -10.09
N LYS A 5 21.65 -4.33 -9.25
CA LYS A 5 22.28 -3.92 -7.98
C LYS A 5 23.45 -2.96 -8.22
N THR A 6 23.62 -1.96 -7.35
CA THR A 6 24.85 -1.19 -7.19
C THR A 6 25.45 -1.48 -5.81
N GLU A 7 26.76 -1.76 -5.75
CA GLU A 7 27.51 -2.08 -4.54
C GLU A 7 27.88 -0.83 -3.73
N GLY A 8 27.90 -1.03 -2.44
CA GLY A 8 28.07 -0.22 -1.25
C GLY A 8 28.89 1.10 -1.21
N VAL A 9 28.38 2.04 -0.40
CA VAL A 9 29.12 3.24 0.06
C VAL A 9 28.86 3.51 1.55
N GLN A 10 29.80 4.22 2.15
CA GLN A 10 29.96 4.47 3.60
C GLN A 10 28.81 5.26 4.23
N THR A 11 28.53 4.92 5.50
CA THR A 11 27.54 5.55 6.36
C THR A 11 27.96 6.95 6.79
N ASP A 12 27.20 7.97 6.42
CA ASP A 12 27.26 9.30 7.01
C ASP A 12 26.21 9.43 8.14
N LYS A 13 26.64 9.95 9.29
CA LYS A 13 25.78 10.15 10.45
C LYS A 13 24.83 11.31 10.22
N ASN A 14 23.56 11.09 10.52
CA ASN A 14 22.54 12.15 10.58
C ASN A 14 22.93 13.22 11.62
N PRO A 15 22.75 14.53 11.35
CA PRO A 15 23.01 15.62 12.29
C PRO A 15 22.29 15.50 13.63
N MET A 16 21.25 14.66 13.74
CA MET A 16 20.54 14.42 15.00
C MET A 16 21.07 13.23 15.82
N GLY A 17 22.18 12.62 15.41
CA GLY A 17 22.79 11.51 16.15
C GLY A 17 22.03 10.18 16.09
N MET A 18 21.00 10.07 15.29
CA MET A 18 20.33 8.83 15.00
C MET A 18 21.12 8.08 13.92
N ASP A 19 21.47 6.81 14.15
CA ASP A 19 21.91 5.91 13.09
C ASP A 19 20.70 5.59 12.18
N ILE A 20 20.40 6.52 11.26
CA ILE A 20 19.54 6.17 10.15
C ILE A 20 20.49 5.48 9.18
N ASN A 21 20.37 4.16 9.07
CA ASN A 21 20.83 3.47 7.88
C ASN A 21 20.00 4.02 6.72
N THR A 22 20.49 5.10 6.12
CA THR A 22 19.92 5.61 4.86
C THR A 22 20.23 4.58 3.79
N PRO A 23 19.21 3.95 3.18
CA PRO A 23 19.47 3.07 2.06
C PRO A 23 20.17 3.86 0.96
N GLU A 24 21.22 3.29 0.41
CA GLU A 24 21.79 3.82 -0.82
C GLU A 24 20.73 3.84 -1.90
N ILE A 25 20.38 5.06 -2.30
CA ILE A 25 19.31 5.28 -3.26
C ILE A 25 19.89 5.00 -4.64
N MET A 26 19.32 4.00 -5.30
CA MET A 26 19.57 3.78 -6.73
C MET A 26 19.39 5.10 -7.47
N GLN A 27 20.44 5.61 -8.10
CA GLN A 27 20.32 6.81 -8.93
C GLN A 27 19.28 6.58 -10.02
N PRO A 28 18.36 7.53 -10.24
CA PRO A 28 17.33 7.39 -11.24
C PRO A 28 17.99 7.22 -12.62
N ARG A 29 17.64 6.16 -13.33
CA ARG A 29 17.94 6.04 -14.75
C ARG A 29 17.18 7.12 -15.50
N ALA A 30 17.74 7.60 -16.60
CA ALA A 30 17.07 8.57 -17.47
C ALA A 30 15.63 8.11 -17.77
N PRO A 31 14.64 9.01 -17.67
CA PRO A 31 13.23 8.65 -17.80
C PRO A 31 12.96 8.02 -19.16
N VAL A 32 12.42 6.82 -19.14
CA VAL A 32 11.83 6.21 -20.34
C VAL A 32 10.49 6.90 -20.53
N LYS A 33 10.27 7.55 -21.67
CA LYS A 33 9.00 8.21 -21.97
C LYS A 33 7.86 7.18 -21.86
N PRO A 34 6.87 7.40 -20.98
CA PRO A 34 5.74 6.49 -20.87
C PRO A 34 4.96 6.44 -22.18
N SER A 35 4.36 5.30 -22.48
CA SER A 35 3.41 5.21 -23.60
C SER A 35 2.24 6.17 -23.37
N LYS A 36 1.60 6.64 -24.45
CA LYS A 36 0.44 7.55 -24.34
C LYS A 36 -0.70 7.01 -23.47
N GLU A 37 -0.81 5.68 -23.35
CA GLU A 37 -1.83 5.00 -22.54
C GLU A 37 -1.58 5.13 -21.03
N LEU A 38 -0.32 5.19 -20.60
CA LEU A 38 0.05 5.40 -19.19
C LEU A 38 -0.06 6.88 -18.77
N ARG A 39 0.00 7.83 -19.72
CA ARG A 39 -0.05 9.26 -19.41
C ARG A 39 -1.41 9.74 -18.88
N ASN A 40 -2.49 9.06 -19.24
CA ASN A 40 -3.84 9.54 -18.93
C ASN A 40 -4.45 8.90 -17.68
N GLY A 41 -3.72 8.13 -16.88
CA GLY A 41 -4.29 7.41 -15.74
C GLY A 41 -5.42 6.45 -16.13
N GLY A 42 -5.55 6.18 -17.44
CA GLY A 42 -6.56 5.29 -18.00
C GLY A 42 -6.24 3.83 -17.65
N ARG A 43 -7.28 3.02 -17.64
CA ARG A 43 -7.17 1.57 -17.55
C ARG A 43 -6.20 1.06 -18.60
N VAL A 44 -5.19 0.33 -18.20
CA VAL A 44 -4.41 -0.48 -19.12
C VAL A 44 -5.30 -1.64 -19.53
N LYS A 45 -5.94 -1.53 -20.69
CA LYS A 45 -6.63 -2.67 -21.30
C LYS A 45 -5.57 -3.62 -21.85
N SER A 46 -5.33 -4.71 -21.14
CA SER A 46 -4.36 -5.70 -21.60
C SER A 46 -5.07 -6.74 -22.47
N ASN A 47 -4.81 -6.72 -23.77
CA ASN A 47 -5.05 -7.84 -24.67
C ASN A 47 -3.79 -8.67 -24.86
N ALA A 48 -2.85 -8.63 -23.91
CA ALA A 48 -1.52 -9.19 -24.08
C ALA A 48 -1.47 -10.65 -23.66
N VAL A 49 -0.87 -11.45 -24.50
CA VAL A 49 -0.36 -12.77 -24.10
C VAL A 49 0.92 -12.55 -23.32
N ALA A 50 0.98 -13.02 -22.09
CA ALA A 50 2.21 -12.96 -21.30
C ALA A 50 3.33 -13.74 -21.99
N PRO A 51 4.60 -13.34 -21.84
CA PRO A 51 5.74 -14.07 -22.39
C PRO A 51 5.80 -15.57 -22.00
N THR A 52 5.14 -15.92 -20.91
CA THR A 52 5.00 -17.29 -20.38
C THR A 52 3.88 -18.10 -21.04
N GLY A 53 3.18 -17.56 -22.05
CA GLY A 53 2.02 -18.20 -22.67
C GLY A 53 0.76 -18.16 -21.81
N VAL A 54 0.75 -17.43 -20.69
CA VAL A 54 -0.45 -17.20 -19.91
C VAL A 54 -1.35 -16.19 -20.59
N TYR A 55 -2.54 -16.61 -20.89
CA TYR A 55 -3.59 -15.74 -21.38
C TYR A 55 -4.15 -14.92 -20.22
N LEU A 56 -3.82 -13.63 -20.16
CA LEU A 56 -4.54 -12.71 -19.27
C LEU A 56 -5.88 -12.41 -19.94
N PRO A 57 -7.03 -12.69 -19.27
CA PRO A 57 -8.32 -12.55 -19.91
C PRO A 57 -8.53 -11.11 -20.32
N ASN A 58 -9.06 -10.96 -21.54
CA ASN A 58 -9.62 -9.70 -21.98
C ASN A 58 -10.83 -9.38 -21.09
N ASN A 59 -10.99 -8.15 -20.64
CA ASN A 59 -12.08 -7.70 -19.75
C ASN A 59 -13.50 -8.02 -20.25
N ASN A 60 -13.65 -8.61 -21.43
CA ASN A 60 -14.92 -9.00 -22.03
C ASN A 60 -15.15 -10.52 -22.04
N ILE A 61 -14.23 -11.33 -21.50
CA ILE A 61 -14.44 -12.77 -21.38
C ILE A 61 -14.81 -13.06 -19.93
N GLN A 62 -16.07 -13.38 -19.69
CA GLN A 62 -16.48 -14.04 -18.45
C GLN A 62 -15.64 -15.31 -18.31
N THR A 63 -14.75 -15.32 -17.32
CA THR A 63 -14.05 -16.53 -16.90
C THR A 63 -14.67 -17.00 -15.59
N PRO A 64 -15.77 -17.76 -15.65
CA PRO A 64 -16.60 -18.09 -14.48
C PRO A 64 -15.88 -18.94 -13.43
N ASN A 65 -14.65 -19.40 -13.68
CA ASN A 65 -13.94 -20.37 -12.86
C ASN A 65 -12.63 -19.86 -12.24
N MET A 66 -12.29 -18.56 -12.37
CA MET A 66 -11.11 -18.01 -11.70
C MET A 66 -11.43 -17.66 -10.24
N THR A 67 -11.19 -18.61 -9.36
CA THR A 67 -11.51 -18.49 -7.93
C THR A 67 -10.34 -18.94 -7.08
N SER A 68 -10.16 -18.33 -5.91
CA SER A 68 -9.25 -18.83 -4.89
C SER A 68 -9.70 -20.18 -4.35
N PRO A 69 -8.75 -21.07 -3.98
CA PRO A 69 -7.30 -20.83 -3.84
C PRO A 69 -6.50 -21.03 -5.13
N GLU A 70 -7.06 -21.62 -6.20
CA GLU A 70 -6.34 -21.94 -7.44
C GLU A 70 -5.90 -20.68 -8.19
N TYR A 71 -6.68 -19.60 -8.08
CA TYR A 71 -6.39 -18.30 -8.69
C TYR A 71 -6.33 -17.21 -7.62
N VAL A 72 -5.46 -16.25 -7.87
CA VAL A 72 -5.35 -15.00 -7.09
C VAL A 72 -5.33 -13.81 -8.06
N GLN A 73 -5.79 -12.66 -7.61
CA GLN A 73 -5.56 -11.43 -8.35
C GLN A 73 -4.23 -10.81 -7.93
N LEU A 74 -3.51 -10.25 -8.89
CA LEU A 74 -2.25 -9.50 -8.67
C LEU A 74 -2.50 -8.01 -8.81
N SER A 75 -1.78 -7.20 -8.03
CA SER A 75 -1.70 -5.78 -8.41
C SER A 75 -1.06 -5.63 -9.79
N THR A 76 -1.49 -4.63 -10.57
CA THR A 76 -0.89 -4.34 -11.88
C THR A 76 0.63 -4.21 -11.77
N ALA A 77 1.14 -3.56 -10.71
CA ALA A 77 2.57 -3.44 -10.48
C ALA A 77 3.26 -4.81 -10.34
N ALA A 78 2.67 -5.72 -9.58
CA ALA A 78 3.20 -7.09 -9.43
C ALA A 78 3.16 -7.86 -10.74
N ALA A 79 2.07 -7.78 -11.50
CA ALA A 79 1.94 -8.45 -12.80
C ALA A 79 2.97 -7.93 -13.82
N LEU A 80 3.24 -6.62 -13.86
CA LEU A 80 4.29 -6.02 -14.68
C LEU A 80 5.69 -6.46 -14.24
N THR A 81 5.94 -6.50 -12.93
CA THR A 81 7.24 -6.91 -12.37
C THR A 81 7.54 -8.39 -12.61
N LEU A 82 6.51 -9.26 -12.58
CA LEU A 82 6.61 -10.67 -12.95
C LEU A 82 6.77 -10.90 -14.46
N GLY A 83 6.59 -9.88 -15.30
CA GLY A 83 6.57 -10.03 -16.75
C GLY A 83 5.30 -10.69 -17.30
N LEU A 84 4.24 -10.79 -16.51
CA LEU A 84 2.94 -11.32 -16.93
C LEU A 84 2.13 -10.32 -17.77
N MET A 85 2.51 -9.06 -17.73
CA MET A 85 1.94 -7.98 -18.55
C MET A 85 3.06 -7.19 -19.22
N PRO A 86 2.87 -6.71 -20.46
CA PRO A 86 3.80 -5.77 -21.09
C PRO A 86 3.59 -4.36 -20.52
N GLY A 87 4.66 -3.60 -20.40
CA GLY A 87 4.60 -2.20 -19.99
C GLY A 87 5.63 -1.83 -18.94
N SER A 88 5.54 -0.59 -18.47
CA SER A 88 6.35 -0.07 -17.37
C SER A 88 5.55 0.96 -16.61
N MET A 89 5.89 1.17 -15.35
CA MET A 89 5.30 2.23 -14.54
C MET A 89 6.12 3.53 -14.66
N TYR A 90 5.47 4.65 -14.37
CA TYR A 90 6.14 5.95 -14.31
C TYR A 90 7.37 5.87 -13.38
N ASN A 91 8.43 6.55 -13.77
CA ASN A 91 9.72 6.56 -13.08
C ASN A 91 10.32 5.16 -12.86
N CYS A 92 10.06 4.20 -13.77
CA CYS A 92 10.51 2.81 -13.67
C CYS A 92 10.24 2.16 -12.29
N SER A 93 9.14 2.54 -11.65
CA SER A 93 8.78 2.01 -10.33
C SER A 93 8.42 0.54 -10.42
N CYS A 94 9.36 -0.35 -10.09
CA CYS A 94 9.08 -1.77 -9.85
C CYS A 94 8.55 -1.94 -8.43
N THR A 95 7.62 -2.86 -8.22
CA THR A 95 7.22 -3.21 -6.85
C THR A 95 8.13 -4.26 -6.25
N ARG A 96 8.46 -4.08 -4.98
CA ARG A 96 9.16 -5.08 -4.17
C ARG A 96 8.21 -5.98 -3.38
N CYS A 97 6.91 -5.70 -3.45
CA CYS A 97 5.88 -6.53 -2.84
C CYS A 97 4.99 -7.20 -3.88
N LEU A 98 4.93 -8.51 -3.83
CA LEU A 98 3.97 -9.31 -4.57
C LEU A 98 2.62 -9.21 -3.85
N ASN A 99 1.79 -8.25 -4.26
CA ASN A 99 0.46 -8.08 -3.66
C ASN A 99 -0.53 -9.04 -4.31
N LEU A 100 -1.03 -10.00 -3.54
CA LEU A 100 -2.07 -10.94 -3.90
C LEU A 100 -3.40 -10.53 -3.28
N LEU A 101 -4.49 -10.78 -3.99
CA LEU A 101 -5.85 -10.59 -3.51
C LEU A 101 -6.64 -11.88 -3.76
N LEU A 102 -7.34 -12.37 -2.72
CA LEU A 102 -8.27 -13.48 -2.90
C LEU A 102 -9.42 -13.06 -3.82
N THR A 103 -9.87 -13.96 -4.67
CA THR A 103 -10.92 -13.70 -5.65
C THR A 103 -11.98 -14.79 -5.67
N TYR A 104 -13.24 -14.38 -5.79
CA TYR A 104 -14.40 -15.26 -5.85
C TYR A 104 -15.43 -14.68 -6.83
N PRO A 105 -16.09 -15.50 -7.66
CA PRO A 105 -17.13 -15.05 -8.56
C PRO A 105 -18.30 -14.34 -7.85
N GLU A 106 -18.59 -14.77 -6.62
CA GLU A 106 -19.65 -14.18 -5.79
C GLU A 106 -19.27 -12.82 -5.19
N GLY A 107 -17.99 -12.46 -5.26
CA GLY A 107 -17.47 -11.23 -4.73
C GLY A 107 -17.35 -11.16 -3.21
N CYS A 108 -17.02 -9.98 -2.72
CA CYS A 108 -16.91 -9.70 -1.29
C CYS A 108 -18.30 -9.61 -0.65
N ARG A 109 -18.49 -10.25 0.51
CA ARG A 109 -19.73 -10.18 1.30
C ARG A 109 -19.86 -8.89 2.10
N ALA A 110 -18.79 -8.14 2.24
CA ALA A 110 -18.80 -6.82 2.88
C ALA A 110 -19.33 -5.73 1.95
N ASN A 111 -19.64 -4.57 2.52
CA ASN A 111 -20.19 -3.42 1.80
C ASN A 111 -19.49 -2.12 2.21
N CYS A 112 -18.13 -2.16 2.27
CA CYS A 112 -17.36 -0.97 2.63
C CYS A 112 -17.61 0.16 1.63
N ALA A 113 -17.99 1.35 2.11
CA ALA A 113 -18.49 2.46 1.31
C ALA A 113 -17.51 2.98 0.25
N TYR A 114 -16.21 2.80 0.48
CA TYR A 114 -15.12 3.28 -0.36
C TYR A 114 -14.53 2.22 -1.31
N CYS A 115 -14.99 0.95 -1.21
CA CYS A 115 -14.32 -0.18 -1.82
C CYS A 115 -14.94 -0.57 -3.16
N GLY A 116 -14.11 -0.76 -4.15
CA GLY A 116 -14.53 -1.25 -5.47
C GLY A 116 -15.08 -2.67 -5.47
N LEU A 117 -14.80 -3.47 -4.43
CA LEU A 117 -15.33 -4.83 -4.27
C LEU A 117 -16.58 -4.89 -3.39
N ALA A 118 -17.13 -3.75 -2.96
CA ALA A 118 -18.31 -3.71 -2.11
C ALA A 118 -19.48 -4.48 -2.73
N ARG A 119 -20.21 -5.22 -1.88
CA ARG A 119 -21.34 -6.08 -2.30
C ARG A 119 -22.40 -5.33 -3.11
N HIS A 120 -22.71 -4.10 -2.72
CA HIS A 120 -23.76 -3.26 -3.35
C HIS A 120 -23.16 -2.17 -4.24
N ARG A 121 -21.96 -2.40 -4.76
CA ARG A 121 -21.40 -1.47 -5.74
C ARG A 121 -22.33 -1.38 -6.95
N GLU A 122 -22.76 -0.16 -7.28
CA GLU A 122 -23.45 0.11 -8.54
C GLU A 122 -22.44 0.03 -9.69
N ALA A 123 -22.47 -1.06 -10.42
CA ALA A 123 -21.69 -1.19 -11.64
C ALA A 123 -22.45 -2.06 -12.64
N ASP A 124 -22.58 -1.58 -13.86
CA ASP A 124 -22.97 -2.36 -15.05
C ASP A 124 -21.87 -3.39 -15.42
N ARG A 125 -21.08 -3.85 -14.43
CA ARG A 125 -19.87 -4.63 -14.70
C ARG A 125 -19.89 -5.92 -13.90
N ASP A 126 -19.49 -6.99 -14.57
CA ASP A 126 -19.18 -8.26 -13.94
C ASP A 126 -18.12 -8.09 -12.84
N TYR A 127 -18.11 -8.99 -11.88
CA TYR A 127 -17.14 -8.97 -10.77
C TYR A 127 -15.68 -8.89 -11.25
N ALA A 128 -15.35 -9.52 -12.38
CA ALA A 128 -14.03 -9.50 -12.99
C ALA A 128 -13.54 -8.07 -13.37
N ASP A 129 -14.47 -7.13 -13.53
CA ASP A 129 -14.17 -5.72 -13.82
C ASP A 129 -14.08 -4.83 -12.57
N ARG A 130 -14.26 -5.40 -11.39
CA ARG A 130 -14.19 -4.68 -10.13
C ARG A 130 -12.75 -4.55 -9.67
N ASN A 131 -12.33 -3.34 -9.36
CA ASN A 131 -11.02 -3.07 -8.83
C ASN A 131 -11.07 -3.05 -7.29
N PHE A 132 -10.05 -3.60 -6.65
CA PHE A 132 -9.89 -3.47 -5.21
C PHE A 132 -9.61 -2.00 -4.85
N ILE A 133 -8.63 -1.42 -5.55
CA ILE A 133 -8.32 0.00 -5.57
C ILE A 133 -8.01 0.39 -7.02
N ARG A 134 -8.22 1.60 -7.38
CA ARG A 134 -8.00 2.34 -8.63
C ARG A 134 -7.40 1.62 -9.86
N VAL A 135 -6.51 0.66 -9.69
CA VAL A 135 -5.80 -0.08 -10.76
C VAL A 135 -6.42 -1.46 -11.00
N ASP A 136 -6.21 -2.01 -12.20
CA ASP A 136 -6.65 -3.35 -12.54
C ASP A 136 -5.90 -4.42 -11.74
N TRP A 137 -6.59 -5.50 -11.44
CA TRP A 137 -6.06 -6.64 -10.69
C TRP A 137 -6.30 -7.93 -11.49
N PRO A 138 -5.40 -8.29 -12.44
CA PRO A 138 -5.56 -9.51 -13.24
C PRO A 138 -5.51 -10.76 -12.38
N ALA A 139 -6.40 -11.72 -12.69
CA ALA A 139 -6.40 -13.03 -12.05
C ALA A 139 -5.39 -13.96 -12.74
N VAL A 140 -4.60 -14.68 -11.93
CA VAL A 140 -3.51 -15.56 -12.38
C VAL A 140 -3.52 -16.83 -11.52
N PRO A 141 -3.16 -18.01 -12.09
CA PRO A 141 -3.00 -19.23 -11.29
C PRO A 141 -1.94 -19.05 -10.19
N MET A 142 -2.27 -19.39 -8.96
CA MET A 142 -1.36 -19.21 -7.82
C MET A 142 -0.07 -20.00 -7.96
N THR A 143 -0.14 -21.25 -8.45
CA THR A 143 1.02 -22.09 -8.69
C THR A 143 1.99 -21.46 -9.69
N GLN A 144 1.48 -20.85 -10.76
CA GLN A 144 2.30 -20.16 -11.76
C GLN A 144 3.06 -18.97 -11.16
N VAL A 145 2.40 -18.18 -10.31
CA VAL A 145 3.04 -17.06 -9.60
C VAL A 145 4.22 -17.57 -8.77
N ALA A 146 4.00 -18.63 -7.99
CA ALA A 146 5.02 -19.22 -7.13
C ALA A 146 6.18 -19.82 -7.96
N GLU A 147 5.88 -20.54 -9.04
CA GLU A 147 6.88 -21.14 -9.94
C GLU A 147 7.75 -20.10 -10.64
N ILE A 148 7.18 -18.95 -11.08
CA ILE A 148 7.96 -17.88 -11.70
C ILE A 148 8.97 -17.32 -10.70
N VAL A 149 8.55 -17.03 -9.47
CA VAL A 149 9.43 -16.47 -8.44
C VAL A 149 10.49 -17.49 -8.02
N ALA A 150 10.09 -18.74 -7.80
CA ALA A 150 11.04 -19.81 -7.48
C ALA A 150 12.10 -20.00 -8.58
N LYS A 151 11.69 -19.87 -9.86
CA LYS A 151 12.61 -19.92 -11.00
C LYS A 151 13.58 -18.74 -11.00
N GLN A 152 13.11 -17.50 -10.75
CA GLN A 152 13.98 -16.32 -10.65
C GLN A 152 15.05 -16.52 -9.57
N ILE A 153 14.65 -16.97 -8.37
CA ILE A 153 15.57 -17.23 -7.26
C ILE A 153 16.60 -18.30 -7.66
N LYS A 154 16.17 -19.38 -8.31
CA LYS A 154 17.05 -20.47 -8.72
C LYS A 154 18.05 -20.08 -9.82
N GLU A 155 17.62 -19.28 -10.81
CA GLU A 155 18.43 -18.93 -11.98
C GLU A 155 19.31 -17.70 -11.71
N ASP A 156 18.78 -16.68 -11.03
CA ASP A 156 19.42 -15.38 -10.80
C ASP A 156 20.00 -15.23 -9.39
N GLY A 157 19.70 -16.18 -8.49
CA GLY A 157 20.08 -16.10 -7.07
C GLY A 157 19.25 -15.09 -6.27
N ASP A 158 18.30 -14.42 -6.89
CA ASP A 158 17.45 -13.39 -6.26
C ASP A 158 16.16 -13.17 -7.07
N THR A 159 15.21 -12.40 -6.50
CA THR A 159 13.98 -11.98 -7.14
C THR A 159 13.73 -10.50 -6.84
N PRO A 160 13.02 -9.75 -7.71
CA PRO A 160 12.64 -8.36 -7.39
C PRO A 160 11.70 -8.26 -6.18
N PHE A 161 11.11 -9.37 -5.73
CA PHE A 161 10.17 -9.37 -4.61
C PHE A 161 10.88 -9.67 -3.30
N HIS A 162 10.83 -8.73 -2.37
CA HIS A 162 11.35 -8.88 -1.01
C HIS A 162 10.24 -9.26 -0.01
N ARG A 163 8.99 -9.16 -0.43
CA ARG A 163 7.80 -9.52 0.34
C ARG A 163 6.67 -10.02 -0.56
N MET A 164 5.90 -10.95 -0.06
CA MET A 164 4.59 -11.33 -0.59
C MET A 164 3.53 -10.95 0.44
N CYS A 165 2.40 -10.40 0.00
CA CYS A 165 1.28 -10.02 0.86
C CYS A 165 -0.01 -10.63 0.33
N ILE A 166 -0.70 -11.43 1.15
CA ILE A 166 -2.04 -11.94 0.83
C ILE A 166 -3.07 -10.97 1.42
N SER A 167 -3.86 -10.34 0.55
CA SER A 167 -5.00 -9.50 0.94
C SER A 167 -6.27 -10.34 0.93
N MET A 168 -6.96 -10.36 2.07
CA MET A 168 -8.20 -11.10 2.25
C MET A 168 -9.41 -10.24 1.88
N ILE A 169 -10.47 -10.89 1.41
CA ILE A 169 -11.80 -10.28 1.30
C ILE A 169 -12.79 -11.01 2.21
N THR A 170 -13.95 -10.42 2.49
CA THR A 170 -14.98 -11.07 3.32
C THR A 170 -15.71 -12.12 2.49
N HIS A 171 -15.37 -13.37 2.70
CA HIS A 171 -16.00 -14.52 2.06
C HIS A 171 -15.97 -15.74 2.99
N PRO A 172 -16.96 -16.67 2.96
CA PRO A 172 -16.97 -17.84 3.84
C PRO A 172 -15.75 -18.76 3.72
N ARG A 173 -15.07 -18.76 2.57
CA ARG A 173 -13.87 -19.57 2.31
C ARG A 173 -12.57 -18.82 2.52
N SER A 174 -12.61 -17.50 2.79
CA SER A 174 -11.40 -16.67 2.74
C SER A 174 -10.31 -17.12 3.72
N ASP A 175 -10.67 -17.62 4.89
CA ASP A 175 -9.71 -18.04 5.89
C ASP A 175 -9.00 -19.33 5.43
N GLU A 176 -9.77 -20.36 5.01
CA GLU A 176 -9.23 -21.62 4.50
C GLU A 176 -8.44 -21.45 3.21
N ASP A 177 -8.96 -20.65 2.28
CA ASP A 177 -8.28 -20.37 1.01
C ASP A 177 -6.99 -19.57 1.23
N THR A 178 -6.91 -18.69 2.25
CA THR A 178 -5.66 -18.03 2.66
C THR A 178 -4.59 -19.03 3.08
N PHE A 179 -4.93 -20.03 3.89
CA PHE A 179 -4.01 -21.11 4.26
C PHE A 179 -3.53 -21.89 3.04
N THR A 180 -4.44 -22.21 2.12
CA THR A 180 -4.12 -22.98 0.92
C THR A 180 -3.22 -22.17 -0.04
N VAL A 181 -3.51 -20.89 -0.27
CA VAL A 181 -2.66 -19.97 -1.06
C VAL A 181 -1.27 -19.86 -0.42
N LEU A 182 -1.21 -19.66 0.90
CA LEU A 182 0.05 -19.58 1.64
C LEU A 182 0.85 -20.89 1.52
N LYS A 183 0.20 -22.03 1.65
CA LYS A 183 0.85 -23.33 1.48
C LYS A 183 1.40 -23.51 0.06
N THR A 184 0.60 -23.19 -0.96
CA THR A 184 1.05 -23.25 -2.37
C THR A 184 2.28 -22.38 -2.57
N TRP A 185 2.35 -21.20 -1.96
CA TRP A 185 3.52 -20.35 -2.01
C TRP A 185 4.73 -21.00 -1.33
N THR A 186 4.59 -21.42 -0.06
CA THR A 186 5.70 -21.96 0.73
C THR A 186 6.21 -23.31 0.27
N ASP A 187 5.42 -24.04 -0.51
CA ASP A 187 5.89 -25.26 -1.20
C ASP A 187 6.90 -24.96 -2.33
N HIS A 188 7.00 -23.72 -2.81
CA HIS A 188 7.86 -23.30 -3.92
C HIS A 188 8.91 -22.26 -3.51
N VAL A 189 8.56 -21.35 -2.61
CA VAL A 189 9.38 -20.19 -2.21
C VAL A 189 9.53 -20.15 -0.70
N SER A 190 10.80 -20.13 -0.24
CA SER A 190 11.09 -20.04 1.21
C SER A 190 10.69 -18.66 1.76
N PRO A 191 10.12 -18.60 3.00
CA PRO A 191 9.97 -17.33 3.71
C PRO A 191 11.27 -16.57 3.95
N ASP A 192 12.42 -17.24 3.94
CA ASP A 192 13.74 -16.60 4.04
C ASP A 192 14.13 -15.87 2.73
N ASP A 193 13.63 -16.33 1.59
CA ASP A 193 13.88 -15.69 0.31
C ASP A 193 12.92 -14.52 0.07
N VAL A 194 11.63 -14.71 0.39
CA VAL A 194 10.59 -13.68 0.24
C VAL A 194 9.71 -13.68 1.49
N MET A 195 9.81 -12.63 2.30
CA MET A 195 9.05 -12.48 3.54
C MET A 195 7.53 -12.44 3.26
N ILE A 196 6.71 -12.86 4.23
CA ILE A 196 5.27 -13.04 4.02
C ILE A 196 4.46 -12.21 5.00
N SER A 197 3.54 -11.40 4.51
CA SER A 197 2.57 -10.67 5.31
C SER A 197 1.14 -11.02 4.94
N ILE A 198 0.24 -10.86 5.89
CA ILE A 198 -1.20 -10.98 5.69
C ILE A 198 -1.85 -9.62 5.91
N LEU A 199 -2.64 -9.16 4.94
CA LEU A 199 -3.60 -8.07 5.13
C LEU A 199 -4.96 -8.71 5.41
N SER A 200 -5.29 -8.79 6.68
CA SER A 200 -6.42 -9.57 7.14
C SER A 200 -7.75 -8.83 7.07
N ASN A 201 -8.79 -9.63 6.95
CA ASN A 201 -10.17 -9.26 7.23
C ASN A 201 -10.62 -10.03 8.48
N PRO A 202 -10.51 -9.42 9.68
CA PRO A 202 -10.70 -10.13 10.96
C PRO A 202 -12.10 -10.67 11.22
N THR A 203 -13.08 -10.32 10.40
CA THR A 203 -14.52 -10.62 10.69
C THR A 203 -14.79 -12.11 10.92
N THR A 204 -14.14 -12.97 10.16
CA THR A 204 -14.31 -14.43 10.27
C THR A 204 -13.19 -15.10 11.06
N MET A 205 -12.01 -14.50 11.15
CA MET A 205 -10.82 -15.07 11.78
C MET A 205 -10.94 -15.19 13.29
N VAL A 206 -10.34 -16.22 13.85
CA VAL A 206 -10.14 -16.43 15.28
C VAL A 206 -8.65 -16.42 15.62
N ARG A 207 -8.32 -16.32 16.92
CA ARG A 207 -6.93 -16.25 17.39
C ARG A 207 -6.06 -17.42 16.88
N ASP A 208 -6.60 -18.61 16.81
CA ASP A 208 -5.88 -19.80 16.36
C ASP A 208 -5.48 -19.72 14.88
N ASP A 209 -6.26 -19.01 14.06
CA ASP A 209 -5.89 -18.75 12.66
C ASP A 209 -4.62 -17.92 12.56
N LEU A 210 -4.47 -16.91 13.44
CA LEU A 210 -3.26 -16.08 13.48
C LEU A 210 -2.03 -16.91 13.89
N VAL A 211 -2.18 -17.81 14.87
CA VAL A 211 -1.12 -18.73 15.27
C VAL A 211 -0.73 -19.63 14.10
N LYS A 212 -1.73 -20.25 13.46
CA LYS A 212 -1.51 -21.11 12.29
C LYS A 212 -0.80 -20.39 11.15
N LEU A 213 -1.19 -19.14 10.81
CA LEU A 213 -0.53 -18.34 9.79
C LEU A 213 0.94 -18.10 10.15
N LYS A 214 1.24 -17.75 11.40
CA LYS A 214 2.61 -17.57 11.87
C LYS A 214 3.43 -18.85 11.74
N ASP A 215 2.88 -19.99 12.16
CA ASP A 215 3.54 -21.29 12.07
C ASP A 215 3.80 -21.71 10.62
N MET A 216 3.00 -21.21 9.67
CA MET A 216 3.19 -21.40 8.23
C MET A 216 4.20 -20.43 7.60
N GLY A 217 4.87 -19.59 8.39
CA GLY A 217 5.96 -18.71 7.94
C GLY A 217 5.60 -17.27 7.67
N THR A 218 4.40 -16.79 8.07
CA THR A 218 4.10 -15.36 7.99
C THR A 218 4.85 -14.59 9.08
N ASP A 219 5.51 -13.48 8.72
CA ASP A 219 6.31 -12.67 9.64
C ASP A 219 5.58 -11.43 10.14
N ILE A 220 4.62 -10.90 9.35
CA ILE A 220 3.83 -9.71 9.71
C ILE A 220 2.34 -9.98 9.49
N PHE A 221 1.54 -9.56 10.46
CA PHE A 221 0.09 -9.59 10.38
C PHE A 221 -0.49 -8.18 10.47
N THR A 222 -1.27 -7.76 9.47
CA THR A 222 -1.88 -6.44 9.43
C THR A 222 -3.40 -6.53 9.40
N VAL A 223 -4.04 -5.59 10.07
CA VAL A 223 -5.50 -5.45 10.15
C VAL A 223 -5.95 -4.27 9.30
N SER A 224 -6.87 -4.51 8.37
CA SER A 224 -7.47 -3.45 7.57
C SER A 224 -8.48 -2.65 8.41
N MET A 225 -7.97 -1.84 9.36
CA MET A 225 -8.79 -0.97 10.21
C MET A 225 -9.53 0.08 9.38
N ASP A 226 -8.83 0.68 8.44
CA ASP A 226 -9.24 1.63 7.40
C ASP A 226 -9.80 2.96 7.93
N ALA A 227 -10.38 3.04 9.11
CA ALA A 227 -10.98 4.25 9.69
C ALA A 227 -10.21 4.73 10.91
N ALA A 228 -10.18 6.05 11.16
CA ALA A 228 -9.49 6.65 12.30
C ALA A 228 -10.27 6.56 13.61
N THR A 229 -11.60 6.48 13.54
CA THR A 229 -12.49 6.41 14.72
C THR A 229 -13.55 5.33 14.59
N PRO A 230 -14.13 4.87 15.71
CA PRO A 230 -15.24 3.89 15.68
C PRO A 230 -16.45 4.39 14.92
N GLU A 231 -16.74 5.70 14.97
CA GLU A 231 -17.89 6.32 14.31
C GLU A 231 -17.72 6.31 12.79
N ILE A 232 -16.51 6.65 12.29
CA ILE A 232 -16.18 6.58 10.88
C ILE A 232 -16.19 5.13 10.41
N PHE A 233 -15.61 4.23 11.20
CA PHE A 233 -15.63 2.78 10.91
C PHE A 233 -17.07 2.28 10.75
N ASP A 234 -17.95 2.57 11.70
CA ASP A 234 -19.34 2.11 11.63
C ASP A 234 -20.06 2.68 10.40
N ARG A 235 -19.87 3.97 10.11
CA ARG A 235 -20.49 4.67 8.98
C ARG A 235 -20.01 4.17 7.62
N THR A 236 -18.71 3.83 7.48
CA THR A 236 -18.10 3.55 6.18
C THR A 236 -17.82 2.07 5.93
N ARG A 237 -17.74 1.25 6.99
CA ARG A 237 -17.30 -0.14 6.92
C ARG A 237 -18.16 -1.08 7.79
N GLY A 238 -18.83 -0.55 8.80
CA GLY A 238 -19.58 -1.32 9.78
C GLY A 238 -21.08 -1.39 9.49
N LYS A 239 -21.87 -1.27 10.56
CA LYS A 239 -23.32 -1.38 10.54
C LYS A 239 -23.98 -0.28 9.69
N GLY A 240 -23.39 0.92 9.64
CA GLY A 240 -23.94 2.04 8.87
C GLY A 240 -24.08 1.74 7.37
N VAL A 241 -23.27 0.81 6.84
CA VAL A 241 -23.33 0.33 5.45
C VAL A 241 -23.79 -1.13 5.35
N GLN A 242 -24.43 -1.66 6.40
CA GLN A 242 -24.90 -3.05 6.43
C GLN A 242 -23.80 -4.08 6.21
N SER A 243 -22.60 -3.81 6.69
CA SER A 243 -21.45 -4.68 6.61
C SER A 243 -21.29 -5.49 7.92
N PRO A 244 -20.67 -6.69 7.89
CA PRO A 244 -20.53 -7.52 9.08
C PRO A 244 -19.41 -7.09 10.03
N HIS A 245 -18.64 -6.09 9.65
CA HIS A 245 -17.47 -5.65 10.38
C HIS A 245 -17.84 -4.90 11.66
N THR A 246 -17.03 -5.05 12.71
CA THR A 246 -17.17 -4.29 13.95
C THR A 246 -15.82 -3.77 14.42
N TRP A 247 -15.75 -2.50 14.84
CA TRP A 247 -14.56 -1.89 15.41
C TRP A 247 -13.93 -2.75 16.53
N LYS A 248 -14.78 -3.26 17.43
CA LYS A 248 -14.33 -4.09 18.54
C LYS A 248 -13.57 -5.34 18.09
N LYS A 249 -14.08 -6.06 17.06
CA LYS A 249 -13.45 -7.29 16.56
C LYS A 249 -12.11 -6.95 15.88
N TYR A 250 -12.06 -5.87 15.13
CA TYR A 250 -10.84 -5.42 14.44
C TYR A 250 -9.75 -5.04 15.44
N TRP A 251 -10.14 -4.29 16.48
CA TRP A 251 -9.22 -3.91 17.54
C TRP A 251 -8.71 -5.12 18.31
N GLN A 252 -9.61 -6.02 18.73
CA GLN A 252 -9.26 -7.28 19.39
C GLN A 252 -8.25 -8.09 18.55
N THR A 253 -8.48 -8.22 17.24
CA THR A 253 -7.55 -8.95 16.36
C THR A 253 -6.19 -8.25 16.25
N LEU A 254 -6.14 -6.93 16.29
CA LEU A 254 -4.87 -6.19 16.32
C LEU A 254 -4.10 -6.45 17.62
N GLU A 255 -4.78 -6.52 18.76
CA GLU A 255 -4.18 -6.90 20.06
C GLU A 255 -3.70 -8.36 20.05
N GLU A 256 -4.48 -9.28 19.51
CA GLU A 256 -4.11 -10.69 19.34
C GLU A 256 -2.88 -10.82 18.43
N ALA A 257 -2.82 -10.05 17.34
CA ALA A 257 -1.66 -10.00 16.44
C ALA A 257 -0.41 -9.50 17.16
N ARG A 258 -0.51 -8.45 17.99
CA ARG A 258 0.59 -7.99 18.86
C ARG A 258 1.11 -9.13 19.75
N ASP A 259 0.22 -9.84 20.41
CA ASP A 259 0.58 -10.88 21.36
C ASP A 259 1.21 -12.11 20.69
N ILE A 260 0.81 -12.41 19.46
CA ILE A 260 1.30 -13.57 18.69
C ILE A 260 2.56 -13.23 17.92
N TYR A 261 2.58 -12.13 17.14
CA TYR A 261 3.67 -11.78 16.25
C TYR A 261 4.77 -10.99 16.95
N GLY A 262 4.43 -10.23 17.99
CA GLY A 262 5.35 -9.39 18.76
C GLY A 262 5.53 -8.00 18.17
N LYS A 263 6.37 -7.21 18.85
CA LYS A 263 6.68 -5.83 18.47
C LYS A 263 7.20 -5.75 17.02
N GLU A 264 6.79 -4.73 16.29
CA GLU A 264 7.17 -4.44 14.90
C GLU A 264 6.72 -5.49 13.87
N LYS A 265 5.98 -6.52 14.28
CA LYS A 265 5.49 -7.61 13.43
C LYS A 265 3.96 -7.61 13.27
N PHE A 266 3.31 -6.52 13.62
CA PHE A 266 1.88 -6.32 13.43
C PHE A 266 1.60 -4.85 13.08
N GLY A 267 0.44 -4.59 12.49
CA GLY A 267 0.06 -3.22 12.15
C GLY A 267 -1.38 -3.07 11.68
N ALA A 268 -1.74 -1.83 11.38
CA ALA A 268 -3.05 -1.51 10.83
C ALA A 268 -2.94 -0.69 9.55
N HIS A 269 -3.84 -0.97 8.60
CA HIS A 269 -4.08 -0.10 7.46
C HIS A 269 -5.09 0.97 7.86
N ILE A 270 -4.87 2.21 7.42
CA ILE A 270 -5.72 3.37 7.70
C ILE A 270 -5.91 4.15 6.41
N ILE A 271 -7.14 4.47 6.06
CA ILE A 271 -7.46 5.34 4.93
C ILE A 271 -7.70 6.75 5.47
N ILE A 272 -7.00 7.72 4.92
CA ILE A 272 -7.11 9.14 5.30
C ILE A 272 -7.98 9.87 4.29
N GLY A 273 -8.94 10.66 4.77
CA GLY A 273 -9.87 11.46 3.97
C GLY A 273 -11.30 10.93 3.97
N MET A 274 -11.66 10.09 4.93
CA MET A 274 -13.03 9.57 5.08
C MET A 274 -13.89 10.39 6.06
N GLY A 275 -13.39 11.56 6.46
CA GLY A 275 -14.11 12.51 7.33
C GLY A 275 -13.55 12.65 8.74
N GLU A 276 -12.37 12.06 9.01
CA GLU A 276 -11.59 12.29 10.21
C GLU A 276 -10.84 13.63 10.16
N THR A 277 -10.54 14.16 11.33
CA THR A 277 -9.56 15.23 11.50
C THR A 277 -8.14 14.68 11.48
N GLU A 278 -7.14 15.53 11.22
CA GLU A 278 -5.73 15.13 11.30
C GLU A 278 -5.34 14.70 12.73
N TYR A 279 -5.95 15.33 13.75
CA TYR A 279 -5.78 14.94 15.15
C TYR A 279 -6.28 13.52 15.43
N GLU A 280 -7.47 13.15 14.93
CA GLU A 280 -8.01 11.79 15.09
C GLU A 280 -7.15 10.76 14.39
N ALA A 281 -6.72 11.05 13.15
CA ALA A 281 -5.84 10.17 12.38
C ALA A 281 -4.50 9.94 13.12
N LEU A 282 -3.83 11.02 13.56
CA LEU A 282 -2.54 10.93 14.24
C LEU A 282 -2.67 10.34 15.65
N SER A 283 -3.80 10.55 16.33
CA SER A 283 -4.09 9.89 17.61
C SER A 283 -4.22 8.37 17.48
N LEU A 284 -4.83 7.89 16.38
CA LEU A 284 -4.85 6.46 16.11
C LEU A 284 -3.44 5.92 15.79
N VAL A 285 -2.66 6.64 14.98
CA VAL A 285 -1.26 6.30 14.70
C VAL A 285 -0.47 6.18 16.01
N GLN A 286 -0.58 7.17 16.92
CA GLN A 286 0.10 7.14 18.22
C GLN A 286 -0.28 5.90 19.03
N LYS A 287 -1.54 5.55 19.05
CA LYS A 287 -2.01 4.36 19.78
C LYS A 287 -1.41 3.07 19.24
N ILE A 288 -1.26 2.96 17.92
CA ILE A 288 -0.63 1.79 17.28
C ILE A 288 0.88 1.76 17.59
N VAL A 289 1.56 2.91 17.53
CA VAL A 289 2.99 3.05 17.88
C VAL A 289 3.23 2.68 19.34
N ASP A 290 2.37 3.16 20.26
CA ASP A 290 2.46 2.83 21.70
C ASP A 290 2.28 1.32 21.97
N MET A 291 1.53 0.62 21.12
CA MET A 291 1.42 -0.85 21.15
C MET A 291 2.66 -1.54 20.57
N GLY A 292 3.56 -0.82 19.90
CA GLY A 292 4.73 -1.34 19.19
C GLY A 292 4.41 -1.87 17.79
N GLY A 293 3.32 -1.41 17.18
CA GLY A 293 2.91 -1.77 15.84
C GLY A 293 3.21 -0.68 14.81
N HIS A 294 2.87 -0.94 13.55
CA HIS A 294 3.03 -0.03 12.42
C HIS A 294 1.69 0.44 11.87
N SER A 295 1.64 1.68 11.40
CA SER A 295 0.51 2.19 10.64
C SER A 295 0.88 2.32 9.15
N HIS A 296 0.07 1.69 8.29
CA HIS A 296 0.18 1.81 6.84
C HIS A 296 -0.97 2.67 6.33
N MET A 297 -0.65 3.83 5.77
CA MET A 297 -1.67 4.79 5.37
C MET A 297 -1.94 4.73 3.87
N PHE A 298 -3.21 4.95 3.54
CA PHE A 298 -3.72 5.10 2.19
C PHE A 298 -4.44 6.45 2.08
N CYS A 299 -4.25 7.12 0.96
CA CYS A 299 -5.02 8.29 0.62
C CYS A 299 -6.38 7.86 0.06
N PHE A 300 -7.47 8.36 0.61
CA PHE A 300 -8.79 8.06 0.06
C PHE A 300 -8.88 8.50 -1.41
N PHE A 301 -9.29 7.57 -2.23
CA PHE A 301 -9.61 7.79 -3.63
C PHE A 301 -11.07 7.38 -3.88
N PRO A 302 -11.90 8.24 -4.51
CA PRO A 302 -13.30 7.94 -4.80
C PRO A 302 -13.40 6.88 -5.91
N GLU A 303 -13.54 5.62 -5.51
CA GLU A 303 -13.64 4.51 -6.45
C GLU A 303 -15.01 4.49 -7.12
N GLN A 304 -15.02 4.54 -8.44
CA GLN A 304 -16.25 4.63 -9.25
C GLN A 304 -17.24 3.52 -8.92
N GLY A 305 -18.51 3.87 -8.70
CA GLY A 305 -19.60 2.96 -8.34
C GLY A 305 -19.60 2.54 -6.88
N SER A 306 -18.65 3.00 -6.05
CA SER A 306 -18.71 2.84 -4.59
C SER A 306 -19.68 3.85 -3.97
N LEU A 307 -20.13 3.62 -2.73
CA LEU A 307 -21.03 4.54 -2.04
C LEU A 307 -20.41 5.94 -1.79
N MET A 308 -19.09 6.05 -1.85
CA MET A 308 -18.35 7.29 -1.63
C MET A 308 -17.73 7.86 -2.93
N ASP A 309 -18.11 7.39 -4.10
CA ASP A 309 -17.56 7.85 -5.38
C ASP A 309 -17.86 9.32 -5.72
N HIS A 310 -18.90 9.88 -5.09
CA HIS A 310 -19.32 11.27 -5.23
C HIS A 310 -18.51 12.23 -4.35
N LEU A 311 -17.68 11.72 -3.45
CA LEU A 311 -16.87 12.55 -2.56
C LEU A 311 -15.56 12.97 -3.28
N PRO A 312 -14.99 14.14 -2.92
CA PRO A 312 -13.69 14.52 -3.44
C PRO A 312 -12.60 13.59 -2.89
N ALA A 313 -11.53 13.39 -3.65
CA ALA A 313 -10.30 12.79 -3.13
C ALA A 313 -9.74 13.64 -1.98
N THR A 314 -8.95 13.01 -1.10
CA THR A 314 -8.33 13.69 0.05
C THR A 314 -7.52 14.90 -0.41
N PRO A 315 -7.72 16.08 0.20
CA PRO A 315 -6.88 17.24 -0.03
C PRO A 315 -5.39 16.91 0.22
N ARG A 316 -4.51 17.32 -0.70
CA ARG A 316 -3.10 16.95 -0.61
C ARG A 316 -2.36 17.60 0.56
N ASP A 317 -2.77 18.79 0.98
CA ASP A 317 -2.26 19.45 2.19
C ASP A 317 -2.57 18.63 3.46
N GLN A 318 -3.79 18.17 3.64
CA GLN A 318 -4.18 17.24 4.71
C GLN A 318 -3.35 15.95 4.64
N TRP A 319 -3.29 15.34 3.46
CA TRP A 319 -2.53 14.11 3.27
C TRP A 319 -1.06 14.27 3.66
N ARG A 320 -0.39 15.37 3.20
CA ARG A 320 1.03 15.62 3.50
C ARG A 320 1.28 15.84 4.98
N ARG A 321 0.40 16.59 5.68
CA ARG A 321 0.54 16.79 7.13
C ARG A 321 0.41 15.49 7.90
N VAL A 322 -0.55 14.64 7.53
CA VAL A 322 -0.70 13.33 8.19
C VAL A 322 0.46 12.38 7.86
N GLN A 323 0.95 12.35 6.61
CA GLN A 323 2.16 11.58 6.26
C GLN A 323 3.37 12.00 7.10
N LEU A 324 3.61 13.31 7.19
CA LEU A 324 4.73 13.86 7.95
C LEU A 324 4.58 13.55 9.44
N GLY A 325 3.41 13.80 10.02
CA GLY A 325 3.12 13.48 11.43
C GLY A 325 3.35 12.01 11.77
N ARG A 326 2.83 11.09 10.93
CA ARG A 326 3.08 9.66 11.09
C ARG A 326 4.58 9.33 11.04
N TYR A 327 5.30 9.87 10.07
CA TYR A 327 6.73 9.60 9.94
C TYR A 327 7.52 10.06 11.17
N LEU A 328 7.17 11.24 11.70
CA LEU A 328 7.79 11.76 12.92
C LEU A 328 7.54 10.87 14.14
N MET A 329 6.36 10.27 14.24
CA MET A 329 6.03 9.33 15.31
C MET A 329 6.81 8.02 15.16
N ASP A 330 6.86 7.46 13.95
CA ASP A 330 7.50 6.15 13.70
C ASP A 330 9.03 6.24 13.82
N TYR A 331 9.66 7.35 13.38
CA TYR A 331 11.11 7.41 13.18
C TYR A 331 11.83 8.52 13.94
N ALA A 332 11.13 9.57 14.38
CA ALA A 332 11.74 10.68 15.12
C ALA A 332 11.29 10.76 16.59
N GLY A 333 10.45 9.83 17.05
CA GLY A 333 10.00 9.76 18.44
C GLY A 333 9.09 10.93 18.87
N VAL A 334 8.59 11.72 17.92
CA VAL A 334 7.60 12.78 18.23
C VAL A 334 6.29 12.12 18.60
N ARG A 335 5.60 12.72 19.57
CA ARG A 335 4.30 12.24 20.04
C ARG A 335 3.19 13.23 19.64
N VAL A 336 1.97 12.73 19.49
CA VAL A 336 0.80 13.55 19.13
C VAL A 336 0.54 14.66 20.15
N GLU A 337 0.86 14.41 21.43
CA GLU A 337 0.71 15.40 22.51
C GLU A 337 1.68 16.58 22.40
N GLN A 338 2.77 16.43 21.64
CA GLN A 338 3.74 17.50 21.38
C GLN A 338 3.31 18.38 20.18
N MET A 339 2.41 17.88 19.35
CA MET A 339 1.90 18.61 18.19
C MET A 339 0.84 19.63 18.61
N LYS A 340 0.69 20.70 17.82
CA LYS A 340 -0.41 21.68 18.00
C LYS A 340 -1.37 21.60 16.85
N PHE A 341 -2.64 21.64 17.16
CA PHE A 341 -3.74 21.57 16.21
C PHE A 341 -4.60 22.84 16.28
N ASP A 342 -5.21 23.20 15.16
CA ASP A 342 -6.22 24.25 15.14
C ASP A 342 -7.61 23.73 15.58
N GLU A 343 -8.60 24.61 15.60
CA GLU A 343 -9.97 24.29 16.00
C GLU A 343 -10.66 23.23 15.10
N LEU A 344 -10.13 23.02 13.90
CA LEU A 344 -10.60 22.00 12.96
C LEU A 344 -9.78 20.70 13.06
N GLY A 345 -8.87 20.60 14.02
CA GLY A 345 -8.01 19.45 14.22
C GLY A 345 -6.90 19.30 13.19
N ARG A 346 -6.54 20.37 12.45
CA ARG A 346 -5.44 20.37 11.48
C ARG A 346 -4.13 20.67 12.18
N VAL A 347 -3.06 19.98 11.83
CA VAL A 347 -1.71 20.21 12.37
C VAL A 347 -1.22 21.62 12.01
N LYS A 348 -0.79 22.37 13.02
CA LYS A 348 -0.18 23.70 12.90
C LYS A 348 1.28 23.71 13.35
N ASP A 349 1.66 22.77 14.20
CA ASP A 349 3.03 22.63 14.70
C ASP A 349 3.29 21.12 14.96
N PHE A 350 4.34 20.60 14.40
CA PHE A 350 4.68 19.17 14.52
C PHE A 350 5.44 18.82 15.82
N GLY A 351 5.65 19.77 16.71
CA GLY A 351 6.37 19.54 17.96
C GLY A 351 7.89 19.34 17.78
N MET A 352 8.43 19.79 16.66
CA MET A 352 9.84 19.69 16.29
C MET A 352 10.38 21.07 15.87
N PRO A 353 11.65 21.43 16.19
CA PRO A 353 12.25 22.67 15.71
C PRO A 353 12.20 22.78 14.19
N LYS A 354 11.85 23.98 13.68
CA LYS A 354 11.63 24.21 12.24
C LYS A 354 12.82 23.76 11.38
N ALA A 355 14.04 24.04 11.82
CA ALA A 355 15.24 23.68 11.04
C ALA A 355 15.42 22.16 10.91
N GLU A 356 15.11 21.40 11.96
CA GLU A 356 15.16 19.94 11.95
C GLU A 356 14.02 19.37 11.07
N LEU A 357 12.83 19.94 11.19
CA LEU A 357 11.68 19.57 10.35
C LEU A 357 11.96 19.81 8.86
N ASP A 358 12.55 20.98 8.52
CA ASP A 358 12.93 21.32 7.14
C ASP A 358 13.96 20.33 6.56
N MET A 359 15.00 19.98 7.35
CA MET A 359 15.98 18.97 6.94
C MET A 359 15.34 17.61 6.69
N LEU A 360 14.43 17.20 7.57
CA LEU A 360 13.74 15.92 7.45
C LEU A 360 12.80 15.87 6.25
N VAL A 361 12.06 16.95 6.02
CA VAL A 361 11.21 17.11 4.82
C VAL A 361 12.06 17.02 3.55
N ASP A 362 13.24 17.64 3.51
CA ASP A 362 14.14 17.62 2.34
C ASP A 362 14.68 16.21 2.02
N THR A 363 14.64 15.27 2.97
CA THR A 363 14.98 13.87 2.66
C THR A 363 13.98 13.21 1.71
N GLY A 364 12.74 13.70 1.64
CA GLY A 364 11.64 13.09 0.90
C GLY A 364 11.08 11.80 1.50
N LEU A 365 11.74 11.22 2.51
CA LEU A 365 11.36 9.94 3.13
C LEU A 365 9.94 9.93 3.71
N PRO A 366 9.44 10.99 4.39
CA PRO A 366 8.10 11.01 4.94
C PRO A 366 6.99 10.80 3.90
N PHE A 367 7.25 11.10 2.63
CA PHE A 367 6.26 11.10 1.55
C PHE A 367 6.29 9.85 0.69
N GLN A 368 7.21 8.94 0.96
CA GLN A 368 7.19 7.61 0.35
C GLN A 368 6.03 6.78 0.89
N THR A 369 5.65 5.77 0.11
CA THR A 369 4.59 4.83 0.50
C THR A 369 4.94 4.16 1.83
N SER A 370 4.05 4.22 2.81
CA SER A 370 4.16 3.44 4.04
C SER A 370 3.68 2.01 3.82
N GLY A 371 4.45 1.02 4.26
CA GLY A 371 4.11 -0.38 4.04
C GLY A 371 4.99 -1.31 4.88
N CYS A 372 4.71 -2.61 4.83
CA CYS A 372 5.54 -3.60 5.50
C CYS A 372 6.97 -3.57 4.94
N PRO A 373 8.01 -3.70 5.80
CA PRO A 373 9.40 -3.73 5.36
C PRO A 373 9.72 -5.00 4.55
N GLY A 374 10.81 -4.98 3.82
CA GLY A 374 11.37 -6.13 3.13
C GLY A 374 12.41 -6.87 3.95
N LYS A 375 13.16 -7.74 3.27
CA LYS A 375 14.21 -8.57 3.91
C LYS A 375 15.53 -7.83 4.18
N PHE A 376 15.75 -6.69 3.54
CA PHE A 376 16.96 -5.88 3.71
C PHE A 376 16.68 -4.68 4.62
N ALA A 377 17.69 -4.22 5.32
CA ALA A 377 17.56 -3.09 6.25
C ALA A 377 17.12 -1.80 5.54
N GLU A 378 17.48 -1.64 4.26
CA GLU A 378 17.08 -0.54 3.40
C GLU A 378 15.63 -0.62 2.90
N ASP A 379 14.98 -1.79 3.04
CA ASP A 379 13.58 -1.99 2.64
C ASP A 379 12.61 -1.51 3.73
N ILE A 380 12.67 -0.25 4.09
CA ILE A 380 11.77 0.36 5.09
C ILE A 380 10.31 0.12 4.70
N SER A 381 10.00 0.12 3.40
CA SER A 381 8.72 -0.28 2.84
C SER A 381 8.92 -1.07 1.54
N ALA A 382 8.89 -2.40 1.61
CA ALA A 382 8.83 -3.23 0.42
C ALA A 382 7.42 -3.17 -0.21
N CYS A 383 6.38 -3.00 0.60
CA CYS A 383 5.01 -2.81 0.13
C CYS A 383 4.79 -1.37 -0.35
N ASP A 384 5.40 -1.02 -1.48
CA ASP A 384 5.45 0.32 -2.05
C ASP A 384 4.25 0.68 -2.94
N ARG A 385 3.40 -0.29 -3.31
CA ARG A 385 2.10 -0.13 -4.00
C ARG A 385 2.08 0.98 -5.06
N PRO A 386 2.91 0.92 -6.11
CA PRO A 386 3.06 2.03 -7.05
C PRO A 386 1.71 2.50 -7.61
N TYR A 387 1.37 3.76 -7.35
CA TYR A 387 0.17 4.45 -7.85
C TYR A 387 -1.16 3.79 -7.49
N GLY A 388 -1.19 2.99 -6.42
CA GLY A 388 -2.41 2.31 -5.97
C GLY A 388 -3.47 3.25 -5.41
N ASP A 389 -3.07 4.34 -4.76
CA ASP A 389 -3.95 5.30 -4.07
C ASP A 389 -4.12 6.65 -4.79
N SER A 390 -3.43 6.85 -5.93
CA SER A 390 -3.50 8.12 -6.68
C SER A 390 -2.97 7.99 -8.10
N PRO A 391 -3.40 8.85 -9.04
CA PRO A 391 -2.85 8.89 -10.39
C PRO A 391 -1.44 9.49 -10.41
N VAL A 392 -0.68 9.20 -11.46
CA VAL A 392 0.67 9.77 -11.69
C VAL A 392 0.66 11.30 -11.76
N SER A 393 -0.39 11.90 -12.30
CA SER A 393 -0.55 13.36 -12.39
C SER A 393 -0.72 14.04 -11.02
N ASP A 394 -1.11 13.28 -9.98
CA ASP A 394 -1.29 13.81 -8.63
C ASP A 394 -0.94 12.76 -7.57
N ILE A 395 0.35 12.47 -7.45
CA ILE A 395 0.87 11.39 -6.59
C ILE A 395 0.62 11.70 -5.11
N ALA A 396 -0.11 10.82 -4.44
CA ALA A 396 -0.29 10.86 -2.99
C ALA A 396 0.89 10.21 -2.27
N SER A 397 1.16 8.94 -2.54
CA SER A 397 2.27 8.19 -1.95
C SER A 397 3.31 7.88 -3.01
N TYR A 398 4.55 8.29 -2.78
CA TYR A 398 5.63 8.08 -3.75
C TYR A 398 6.21 6.67 -3.61
N PRO A 399 6.21 5.84 -4.67
CA PRO A 399 6.89 4.54 -4.67
C PRO A 399 8.41 4.67 -4.91
N PHE A 400 8.91 5.87 -4.91
CA PHE A 400 10.32 6.24 -5.06
C PHE A 400 10.62 7.46 -4.20
N LYS A 401 11.89 7.78 -4.00
CA LYS A 401 12.27 9.02 -3.31
C LYS A 401 11.90 10.23 -4.16
N PRO A 402 11.02 11.12 -3.68
CA PRO A 402 10.69 12.33 -4.43
C PRO A 402 11.86 13.31 -4.43
N GLU A 403 12.15 13.89 -5.60
CA GLU A 403 13.21 14.88 -5.81
C GLU A 403 12.71 15.98 -6.75
N GLY A 404 13.47 17.09 -6.90
CA GLY A 404 13.21 18.13 -7.85
C GLY A 404 11.79 18.70 -7.80
N ALA A 405 11.03 18.59 -8.90
CA ALA A 405 9.67 19.11 -9.00
C ALA A 405 8.70 18.45 -7.99
N HIS A 406 8.89 17.17 -7.66
CA HIS A 406 8.07 16.48 -6.67
C HIS A 406 8.26 17.09 -5.27
N MET A 407 9.49 17.38 -4.86
CA MET A 407 9.75 18.01 -3.56
C MET A 407 9.22 19.44 -3.50
N ARG A 408 9.34 20.22 -4.61
CA ARG A 408 8.71 21.54 -4.67
C ARG A 408 7.20 21.45 -4.44
N LYS A 409 6.51 20.57 -5.16
CA LYS A 409 5.06 20.34 -5.00
C LYS A 409 4.70 19.93 -3.56
N ILE A 410 5.47 19.06 -2.94
CA ILE A 410 5.27 18.62 -1.55
C ILE A 410 5.40 19.81 -0.59
N ARG A 411 6.42 20.66 -0.75
CA ARG A 411 6.61 21.85 0.09
C ARG A 411 5.48 22.86 -0.06
N GLN A 412 4.98 23.09 -1.29
CA GLN A 412 3.76 23.90 -1.51
C GLN A 412 2.55 23.32 -0.77
N GLN A 413 2.35 22.00 -0.84
CA GLN A 413 1.25 21.32 -0.16
C GLN A 413 1.34 21.39 1.38
N LEU A 414 2.55 21.62 1.92
CA LEU A 414 2.81 21.78 3.36
C LEU A 414 2.86 23.25 3.80
N ASP A 415 2.69 24.22 2.89
CA ASP A 415 2.96 25.64 3.15
C ASP A 415 4.41 25.90 3.67
N MET A 416 5.38 25.11 3.20
CA MET A 416 6.79 25.14 3.61
C MET A 416 7.70 25.59 2.46
N GLU A 417 7.34 26.66 1.76
CA GLU A 417 8.16 27.21 0.69
C GLU A 417 9.50 27.78 1.21
N LYS A 418 10.58 27.54 0.47
CA LYS A 418 11.88 28.15 0.80
C LYS A 418 11.86 29.62 0.41
N PRO A 419 12.26 30.55 1.29
CA PRO A 419 12.37 31.97 0.93
C PRO A 419 13.35 32.15 -0.24
N GLY A 420 12.89 32.75 -1.33
CA GLY A 420 13.70 33.05 -2.51
C GLY A 420 13.51 32.14 -3.72
N GLU A 421 12.79 31.04 -3.60
CA GLU A 421 12.32 30.27 -4.76
C GLU A 421 10.99 30.87 -5.26
N SER A 422 11.06 31.98 -6.01
CA SER A 422 9.88 32.50 -6.72
C SER A 422 9.59 31.58 -7.91
N TYR A 423 8.40 31.03 -7.96
CA TYR A 423 7.93 30.28 -9.12
C TYR A 423 7.67 31.23 -10.27
N GLU A 424 8.43 31.13 -11.36
CA GLU A 424 7.90 31.54 -12.64
C GLU A 424 6.73 30.59 -12.98
N GLN A 425 5.51 31.14 -13.00
CA GLN A 425 4.32 30.49 -13.53
C GLN A 425 4.56 30.24 -15.03
N GLY A 426 5.05 29.08 -15.40
CA GLY A 426 5.35 28.85 -16.81
C GLY A 426 5.91 27.49 -17.21
N GLU A 427 6.29 26.65 -16.30
CA GLU A 427 6.57 25.26 -16.68
C GLU A 427 5.29 24.43 -16.53
N GLU A 428 4.44 24.51 -17.52
CA GLU A 428 3.38 23.53 -17.75
C GLU A 428 4.02 22.13 -17.81
N PHE A 429 3.40 21.18 -17.11
CA PHE A 429 3.76 19.76 -17.14
C PHE A 429 3.47 19.14 -18.52
N ASP A 430 3.93 19.74 -19.61
CA ASP A 430 3.76 19.21 -20.98
C ASP A 430 4.71 18.04 -21.29
N ASP A 431 5.61 17.70 -20.37
CA ASP A 431 6.59 16.60 -20.53
C ASP A 431 6.40 15.42 -19.55
N LEU A 432 5.19 15.24 -18.99
CA LEU A 432 4.86 14.05 -18.18
C LEU A 432 3.96 13.07 -18.92
#